data_d4e3cdae004ba7739fa6714dcae61c66
#
_entry.id   d4e3cdae004ba7739fa6714dcae61c66
#
_cell.length_a   1.000
_cell.length_b   1.000
_cell.length_c   1.000
_cell.angle_alpha   90.00
_cell.angle_beta   90.00
_cell.angle_gamma   90.00
#
_symmetry.space_group_name_H-M   'P 1'
#
loop_
_entity.id
_entity.type
_entity.pdbx_description
1 polymer ?
#
loop_
_entity_poly.entity_id
_entity_poly.type
_entity_poly.pdbx_seq_one_letter_code
_entity_poly.pdbx_strand_id
1 'polypeptide(L)'
;MQEWANWAIDTAKQRGATYADARVMDIRHRDLSTKNGEVGMLAESESLGIGIRVVASGAWGFASTDRLTREGIETCAAQAVSIARASALAKIKNVQMAPVEAYVDTWQNPYIKDPFRIPIESQLELLLAADKEMRKVKGVTVAEGSMSFRRIEQFFASSIGSAIHQVKVQSGAGIVATSFKGKEIQKRSYPNSFGGQHMLSGYELVEAMDLPGNAPRVAEEAVALHSAIQCPEGIQTIILGSAQLG
;
A
#
# COMPACT_ATOMS: atom_id res chain seq x y z
N MET A 1 7.39 -19.99 4.73
CA MET A 1 8.23 -18.80 4.43
C MET A 1 9.63 -18.89 5.03
N GLN A 2 9.78 -19.22 6.31
CA GLN A 2 11.09 -19.32 6.98
C GLN A 2 12.05 -20.30 6.30
N GLU A 3 11.57 -21.46 5.93
CA GLU A 3 12.37 -22.48 5.25
C GLU A 3 12.93 -21.98 3.91
N TRP A 4 12.11 -21.27 3.13
CA TRP A 4 12.53 -20.67 1.86
C TRP A 4 13.63 -19.62 2.04
N ALA A 5 13.50 -18.76 3.05
CA ALA A 5 14.53 -17.77 3.36
C ALA A 5 15.83 -18.44 3.82
N ASN A 6 15.75 -19.52 4.60
CA ASN A 6 16.94 -20.28 5.05
C ASN A 6 17.65 -20.92 3.86
N TRP A 7 16.95 -21.58 2.94
CA TRP A 7 17.56 -22.14 1.72
C TRP A 7 18.32 -21.08 0.91
N ALA A 8 17.71 -19.87 0.77
CA ALA A 8 18.33 -18.77 0.06
C ALA A 8 19.64 -18.31 0.71
N ILE A 9 19.63 -18.14 2.03
CA ILE A 9 20.78 -17.67 2.80
C ILE A 9 21.90 -18.72 2.81
N ASP A 10 21.56 -19.99 3.03
CA ASP A 10 22.53 -21.08 3.05
C ASP A 10 23.23 -21.24 1.68
N THR A 11 22.45 -21.20 0.60
CA THR A 11 22.99 -21.23 -0.76
C THR A 11 23.88 -20.04 -1.06
N ALA A 12 23.48 -18.82 -0.67
CA ALA A 12 24.30 -17.63 -0.87
C ALA A 12 25.64 -17.72 -0.12
N LYS A 13 25.62 -18.18 1.14
CA LYS A 13 26.84 -18.42 1.96
C LYS A 13 27.76 -19.47 1.30
N GLN A 14 27.22 -20.62 0.91
CA GLN A 14 27.97 -21.69 0.25
C GLN A 14 28.65 -21.21 -1.03
N ARG A 15 28.05 -20.23 -1.70
CA ARG A 15 28.61 -19.61 -2.91
C ARG A 15 29.50 -18.41 -2.65
N GLY A 16 29.86 -18.13 -1.38
CA GLY A 16 30.86 -17.15 -0.99
C GLY A 16 30.30 -15.73 -0.77
N ALA A 17 29.03 -15.57 -0.51
CA ALA A 17 28.50 -14.30 -0.01
C ALA A 17 28.99 -14.05 1.42
N THR A 18 29.48 -12.84 1.67
CA THR A 18 29.90 -12.37 3.01
C THR A 18 28.70 -11.87 3.84
N TYR A 19 27.62 -11.51 3.17
CA TYR A 19 26.32 -11.17 3.73
C TYR A 19 25.20 -11.63 2.79
N ALA A 20 24.10 -12.07 3.36
CA ALA A 20 22.88 -12.36 2.62
C ALA A 20 21.65 -12.00 3.45
N ASP A 21 20.65 -11.47 2.82
CA ASP A 21 19.28 -11.39 3.36
C ASP A 21 18.25 -11.86 2.32
N ALA A 22 17.16 -12.39 2.83
CA ALA A 22 16.04 -12.84 2.02
C ALA A 22 14.72 -12.30 2.57
N ARG A 23 13.84 -11.87 1.68
CA ARG A 23 12.46 -11.47 1.98
C ARG A 23 11.50 -12.31 1.18
N VAL A 24 10.72 -13.10 1.88
CA VAL A 24 9.54 -13.75 1.31
C VAL A 24 8.36 -12.83 1.52
N MET A 25 7.66 -12.50 0.44
CA MET A 25 6.55 -11.56 0.44
C MET A 25 5.30 -12.25 -0.09
N ASP A 26 4.24 -12.28 0.72
CA ASP A 26 2.88 -12.62 0.31
C ASP A 26 2.04 -11.36 0.39
N ILE A 27 1.55 -10.89 -0.75
CA ILE A 27 0.81 -9.64 -0.87
C ILE A 27 -0.55 -9.95 -1.48
N ARG A 28 -1.61 -9.54 -0.77
CA ARG A 28 -2.97 -9.53 -1.27
C ARG A 28 -3.47 -8.10 -1.34
N HIS A 29 -4.08 -7.75 -2.45
CA HIS A 29 -4.59 -6.41 -2.72
C HIS A 29 -6.00 -6.50 -3.30
N ARG A 30 -6.90 -5.62 -2.86
CA ARG A 30 -8.26 -5.46 -3.39
C ARG A 30 -8.57 -3.99 -3.54
N ASP A 31 -8.99 -3.59 -4.75
CA ASP A 31 -9.47 -2.25 -5.08
C ASP A 31 -10.91 -2.31 -5.58
N LEU A 32 -11.72 -1.41 -5.05
CA LEU A 32 -13.12 -1.23 -5.41
C LEU A 32 -13.37 0.23 -5.73
N SER A 33 -14.16 0.52 -6.74
CA SER A 33 -14.66 1.87 -6.97
C SER A 33 -16.08 1.86 -7.53
N THR A 34 -16.80 2.95 -7.25
CA THR A 34 -18.12 3.23 -7.80
C THR A 34 -18.12 4.61 -8.43
N LYS A 35 -18.99 4.80 -9.43
CA LYS A 35 -19.18 6.07 -10.11
C LYS A 35 -20.61 6.20 -10.60
N ASN A 36 -21.32 7.23 -10.15
CA ASN A 36 -22.68 7.56 -10.58
C ASN A 36 -23.67 6.39 -10.49
N GLY A 37 -23.56 5.57 -9.43
CA GLY A 37 -24.45 4.44 -9.15
C GLY A 37 -24.05 3.14 -9.81
N GLU A 38 -22.90 3.10 -10.46
CA GLU A 38 -22.36 1.91 -11.11
C GLU A 38 -21.04 1.49 -10.48
N VAL A 39 -20.72 0.20 -10.53
CA VAL A 39 -19.41 -0.31 -10.16
C VAL A 39 -18.42 0.04 -11.26
N GLY A 40 -17.43 0.87 -10.93
CA GLY A 40 -16.39 1.31 -11.86
C GLY A 40 -15.21 0.33 -11.92
N MET A 41 -14.81 -0.23 -10.77
CA MET A 41 -13.70 -1.17 -10.68
C MET A 41 -13.93 -2.18 -9.57
N LEU A 42 -13.57 -3.41 -9.85
CA LEU A 42 -13.36 -4.48 -8.89
C LEU A 42 -12.10 -5.23 -9.33
N ALA A 43 -11.03 -5.07 -8.58
CA ALA A 43 -9.76 -5.73 -8.84
C ALA A 43 -9.25 -6.42 -7.58
N GLU A 44 -8.84 -7.67 -7.70
CA GLU A 44 -8.16 -8.40 -6.65
C GLU A 44 -6.90 -9.05 -7.23
N SER A 45 -5.80 -8.95 -6.52
CA SER A 45 -4.53 -9.55 -6.92
C SER A 45 -3.83 -10.16 -5.73
N GLU A 46 -3.12 -11.25 -6.00
CA GLU A 46 -2.24 -11.91 -5.05
C GLU A 46 -0.87 -12.10 -5.69
N SER A 47 0.18 -11.91 -4.92
CA SER A 47 1.55 -12.19 -5.35
C SER A 47 2.34 -12.80 -4.22
N LEU A 48 3.10 -13.85 -4.53
CA LEU A 48 3.97 -14.53 -3.59
C LEU A 48 5.33 -14.74 -4.26
N GLY A 49 6.39 -14.32 -3.58
CA GLY A 49 7.74 -14.43 -4.12
C GLY A 49 8.82 -14.21 -3.07
N ILE A 50 10.07 -14.43 -3.47
CA ILE A 50 11.24 -14.21 -2.65
C ILE A 50 12.22 -13.28 -3.35
N GLY A 51 12.71 -12.26 -2.63
CA GLY A 51 13.84 -11.43 -3.04
C GLY A 51 15.06 -11.76 -2.19
N ILE A 52 16.19 -11.96 -2.83
CA ILE A 52 17.46 -12.35 -2.21
C ILE A 52 18.51 -11.30 -2.53
N ARG A 53 19.06 -10.70 -1.48
CA ARG A 53 20.11 -9.69 -1.58
C ARG A 53 21.38 -10.20 -0.91
N VAL A 54 22.52 -10.00 -1.57
CA VAL A 54 23.80 -10.51 -1.10
C VAL A 54 24.91 -9.47 -1.24
N VAL A 55 25.95 -9.60 -0.41
CA VAL A 55 27.24 -8.97 -0.64
C VAL A 55 28.25 -10.08 -0.97
N ALA A 56 28.86 -10.00 -2.13
CA ALA A 56 29.95 -10.89 -2.53
C ALA A 56 31.05 -10.08 -3.24
N SER A 57 32.31 -10.40 -2.98
CA SER A 57 33.48 -9.66 -3.54
C SER A 57 33.40 -8.15 -3.27
N GLY A 58 32.74 -7.73 -2.15
CA GLY A 58 32.61 -6.33 -1.75
C GLY A 58 31.57 -5.53 -2.55
N ALA A 59 30.66 -6.16 -3.29
CA ALA A 59 29.60 -5.50 -4.04
C ALA A 59 28.24 -6.14 -3.77
N TRP A 60 27.16 -5.38 -4.00
CA TRP A 60 25.79 -5.85 -3.90
C TRP A 60 25.37 -6.66 -5.12
N GLY A 61 24.57 -7.70 -4.89
CA GLY A 61 23.77 -8.38 -5.90
C GLY A 61 22.37 -8.64 -5.38
N PHE A 62 21.41 -8.68 -6.29
CA PHE A 62 20.01 -8.95 -6.01
C PHE A 62 19.40 -9.80 -7.12
N ALA A 63 18.58 -10.77 -6.72
CA ALA A 63 17.71 -11.51 -7.62
C ALA A 63 16.39 -11.84 -6.92
N SER A 64 15.33 -12.09 -7.67
CA SER A 64 14.02 -12.47 -7.15
C SER A 64 13.39 -13.56 -7.99
N THR A 65 12.50 -14.34 -7.38
CA THR A 65 11.73 -15.38 -8.07
C THR A 65 10.39 -15.63 -7.39
N ASP A 66 9.41 -16.01 -8.17
CA ASP A 66 8.12 -16.56 -7.74
C ASP A 66 8.14 -18.11 -7.72
N ARG A 67 9.21 -18.73 -8.22
CA ARG A 67 9.42 -20.18 -8.16
C ARG A 67 9.90 -20.59 -6.77
N LEU A 68 8.96 -20.82 -5.85
CA LEU A 68 9.24 -21.13 -4.45
C LEU A 68 9.53 -22.61 -4.18
N THR A 69 10.09 -23.31 -5.17
CA THR A 69 10.71 -24.61 -5.01
C THR A 69 12.14 -24.47 -4.52
N ARG A 70 12.68 -25.51 -3.88
CA ARG A 70 14.08 -25.50 -3.42
C ARG A 70 15.04 -25.16 -4.55
N GLU A 71 14.92 -25.83 -5.71
CA GLU A 71 15.75 -25.57 -6.89
C GLU A 71 15.61 -24.13 -7.40
N GLY A 72 14.39 -23.58 -7.46
CA GLY A 72 14.15 -22.21 -7.91
C GLY A 72 14.82 -21.19 -7.00
N ILE A 73 14.72 -21.37 -5.68
CA ILE A 73 15.33 -20.50 -4.68
C ILE A 73 16.86 -20.60 -4.70
N GLU A 74 17.41 -21.81 -4.77
CA GLU A 74 18.86 -22.02 -4.87
C GLU A 74 19.45 -21.41 -6.16
N THR A 75 18.74 -21.53 -7.28
CA THR A 75 19.09 -20.89 -8.55
C THR A 75 19.08 -19.38 -8.43
N CYS A 76 18.04 -18.81 -7.83
CA CYS A 76 17.90 -17.37 -7.60
C CYS A 76 19.03 -16.83 -6.68
N ALA A 77 19.36 -17.53 -5.60
CA ALA A 77 20.45 -17.17 -4.71
C ALA A 77 21.81 -17.19 -5.42
N ALA A 78 22.04 -18.21 -6.25
CA ALA A 78 23.24 -18.31 -7.07
C ALA A 78 23.35 -17.14 -8.06
N GLN A 79 22.23 -16.75 -8.66
CA GLN A 79 22.18 -15.61 -9.57
C GLN A 79 22.49 -14.30 -8.85
N ALA A 80 21.92 -14.07 -7.64
CA ALA A 80 22.24 -12.90 -6.83
C ALA A 80 23.77 -12.79 -6.55
N VAL A 81 24.42 -13.90 -6.19
CA VAL A 81 25.87 -13.94 -5.97
C VAL A 81 26.65 -13.66 -7.26
N SER A 82 26.22 -14.20 -8.39
CA SER A 82 26.85 -13.93 -9.70
C SER A 82 26.76 -12.45 -10.07
N ILE A 83 25.58 -11.82 -9.85
CA ILE A 83 25.38 -10.39 -10.06
C ILE A 83 26.29 -9.56 -9.16
N ALA A 84 26.43 -9.93 -7.87
CA ALA A 84 27.34 -9.25 -6.95
C ALA A 84 28.79 -9.29 -7.43
N ARG A 85 29.27 -10.44 -7.91
CA ARG A 85 30.62 -10.60 -8.45
C ARG A 85 30.84 -9.79 -9.74
N ALA A 86 29.85 -9.75 -10.62
CA ALA A 86 29.91 -8.91 -11.82
C ALA A 86 29.92 -7.41 -11.44
N SER A 87 29.09 -6.98 -10.51
CA SER A 87 29.08 -5.61 -10.00
C SER A 87 30.40 -5.23 -9.32
N ALA A 88 31.12 -6.19 -8.74
CA ALA A 88 32.41 -5.95 -8.12
C ALA A 88 33.50 -5.50 -9.12
N LEU A 89 33.34 -5.78 -10.40
CA LEU A 89 34.29 -5.34 -11.44
C LEU A 89 34.28 -3.84 -11.67
N ALA A 90 33.13 -3.18 -11.41
CA ALA A 90 32.93 -1.74 -11.59
C ALA A 90 32.86 -0.96 -10.28
N LYS A 91 33.05 -1.60 -9.12
CA LYS A 91 32.93 -0.92 -7.83
C LYS A 91 34.09 0.05 -7.60
N ILE A 92 33.80 1.21 -7.00
CA ILE A 92 34.83 2.18 -6.57
C ILE A 92 35.35 1.84 -5.17
N LYS A 93 34.47 1.34 -4.29
CA LYS A 93 34.79 0.94 -2.91
C LYS A 93 33.99 -0.29 -2.50
N ASN A 94 34.52 -1.02 -1.52
CA ASN A 94 33.77 -2.14 -0.95
C ASN A 94 32.53 -1.66 -0.18
N VAL A 95 31.44 -2.45 -0.26
CA VAL A 95 30.29 -2.27 0.61
C VAL A 95 30.72 -2.47 2.06
N GLN A 96 30.36 -1.51 2.91
CA GLN A 96 30.50 -1.60 4.35
C GLN A 96 29.10 -1.62 4.95
N MET A 97 28.76 -2.73 5.61
CA MET A 97 27.50 -2.85 6.35
C MET A 97 27.60 -2.08 7.67
N ALA A 98 26.55 -1.32 8.00
CA ALA A 98 26.44 -0.81 9.37
C ALA A 98 26.36 -1.99 10.35
N PRO A 99 26.94 -1.89 11.55
CA PRO A 99 26.77 -2.91 12.57
C PRO A 99 25.29 -2.98 12.96
N VAL A 100 24.72 -4.17 12.87
CA VAL A 100 23.32 -4.44 13.20
C VAL A 100 23.25 -5.70 14.06
N GLU A 101 22.46 -5.66 15.11
CA GLU A 101 22.16 -6.83 15.90
C GLU A 101 21.17 -7.75 15.19
N ALA A 102 21.22 -9.03 15.53
CA ALA A 102 20.23 -10.00 15.05
C ALA A 102 18.93 -9.87 15.86
N TYR A 103 17.80 -9.79 15.17
CA TYR A 103 16.48 -9.77 15.79
C TYR A 103 15.66 -10.97 15.33
N VAL A 104 15.04 -11.64 16.30
CA VAL A 104 14.06 -12.71 16.05
C VAL A 104 12.75 -12.26 16.67
N ASP A 105 11.77 -11.93 15.83
CA ASP A 105 10.53 -11.33 16.30
C ASP A 105 9.37 -11.59 15.33
N THR A 106 8.15 -11.42 15.85
CA THR A 106 6.91 -11.44 15.08
C THR A 106 6.10 -10.20 15.40
N TRP A 107 5.71 -9.48 14.36
CA TRP A 107 4.93 -8.27 14.51
C TRP A 107 3.72 -8.25 13.56
N GLN A 108 2.59 -7.75 14.08
CA GLN A 108 1.38 -7.49 13.31
C GLN A 108 0.76 -6.19 13.81
N ASN A 109 0.30 -5.33 12.89
CA ASN A 109 -0.50 -4.19 13.34
C ASN A 109 -1.83 -4.67 13.92
N PRO A 110 -2.36 -3.98 14.95
CA PRO A 110 -3.69 -4.30 15.48
C PRO A 110 -4.77 -4.04 14.43
N TYR A 111 -5.74 -4.92 14.32
CA TYR A 111 -6.99 -4.74 13.58
C TYR A 111 -8.07 -5.64 14.19
N ILE A 112 -9.34 -5.26 14.01
CA ILE A 112 -10.50 -5.96 14.55
C ILE A 112 -11.14 -6.84 13.47
N LYS A 113 -11.33 -6.29 12.27
CA LYS A 113 -12.03 -6.96 11.17
C LYS A 113 -11.11 -7.08 9.96
N ASP A 114 -10.77 -8.30 9.57
CA ASP A 114 -10.01 -8.56 8.34
C ASP A 114 -10.85 -8.12 7.12
N PRO A 115 -10.39 -7.13 6.33
CA PRO A 115 -11.14 -6.62 5.18
C PRO A 115 -11.36 -7.67 4.09
N PHE A 116 -10.48 -8.69 4.00
CA PHE A 116 -10.60 -9.78 3.03
C PHE A 116 -11.62 -10.85 3.43
N ARG A 117 -12.12 -10.80 4.68
CA ARG A 117 -13.23 -11.64 5.16
C ARG A 117 -14.59 -10.97 5.03
N ILE A 118 -14.63 -9.68 4.72
CA ILE A 118 -15.87 -8.98 4.43
C ILE A 118 -16.30 -9.30 2.99
N PRO A 119 -17.56 -9.69 2.77
CA PRO A 119 -18.08 -9.94 1.42
C PRO A 119 -17.89 -8.72 0.51
N ILE A 120 -17.48 -8.93 -0.72
CA ILE A 120 -17.25 -7.85 -1.70
C ILE A 120 -18.54 -7.09 -1.95
N GLU A 121 -19.67 -7.80 -1.99
CA GLU A 121 -21.00 -7.25 -2.15
C GLU A 121 -21.30 -6.20 -1.07
N SER A 122 -21.01 -6.51 0.20
CA SER A 122 -21.23 -5.57 1.32
C SER A 122 -20.31 -4.34 1.23
N GLN A 123 -19.09 -4.52 0.74
CA GLN A 123 -18.16 -3.41 0.50
C GLN A 123 -18.67 -2.49 -0.63
N LEU A 124 -19.17 -3.08 -1.73
CA LEU A 124 -19.76 -2.34 -2.84
C LEU A 124 -21.08 -1.67 -2.47
N GLU A 125 -21.95 -2.34 -1.71
CA GLU A 125 -23.21 -1.78 -1.21
C GLU A 125 -22.98 -0.51 -0.39
N LEU A 126 -21.94 -0.48 0.46
CA LEU A 126 -21.59 0.70 1.25
C LEU A 126 -21.13 1.86 0.35
N LEU A 127 -20.32 1.61 -0.68
CA LEU A 127 -19.92 2.63 -1.65
C LEU A 127 -21.12 3.14 -2.48
N LEU A 128 -21.96 2.24 -2.96
CA LEU A 128 -23.17 2.60 -3.72
C LEU A 128 -24.18 3.36 -2.88
N ALA A 129 -24.29 3.06 -1.57
CA ALA A 129 -25.10 3.84 -0.65
C ALA A 129 -24.60 5.27 -0.51
N ALA A 130 -23.29 5.47 -0.34
CA ALA A 130 -22.69 6.80 -0.29
C ALA A 130 -22.86 7.57 -1.63
N ASP A 131 -22.62 6.91 -2.74
CA ASP A 131 -22.85 7.44 -4.09
C ASP A 131 -24.31 7.92 -4.27
N LYS A 132 -25.27 7.09 -3.86
CA LYS A 132 -26.71 7.41 -3.92
C LYS A 132 -27.03 8.66 -3.11
N GLU A 133 -26.46 8.80 -1.91
CA GLU A 133 -26.69 9.98 -1.07
C GLU A 133 -26.10 11.25 -1.70
N MET A 134 -24.88 11.19 -2.26
CA MET A 134 -24.30 12.34 -2.97
C MET A 134 -25.13 12.78 -4.18
N ARG A 135 -25.66 11.83 -4.96
CA ARG A 135 -26.47 12.13 -6.17
C ARG A 135 -27.87 12.71 -5.88
N LYS A 136 -28.36 12.64 -4.63
CA LYS A 136 -29.60 13.33 -4.23
C LYS A 136 -29.42 14.85 -4.19
N VAL A 137 -28.19 15.35 -4.02
CA VAL A 137 -27.90 16.77 -3.93
C VAL A 137 -27.91 17.38 -5.33
N LYS A 138 -28.85 18.32 -5.55
CA LYS A 138 -28.97 19.01 -6.85
C LYS A 138 -27.70 19.82 -7.17
N GLY A 139 -27.13 19.58 -8.33
CA GLY A 139 -25.90 20.22 -8.79
C GLY A 139 -24.67 19.32 -8.73
N VAL A 140 -24.72 18.18 -8.08
CA VAL A 140 -23.70 17.13 -8.19
C VAL A 140 -23.81 16.49 -9.58
N THR A 141 -22.70 16.44 -10.28
CA THR A 141 -22.62 15.84 -11.62
C THR A 141 -21.93 14.49 -11.61
N VAL A 142 -20.90 14.33 -10.75
CA VAL A 142 -20.19 13.09 -10.57
C VAL A 142 -20.09 12.77 -9.09
N ALA A 143 -20.50 11.56 -8.72
CA ALA A 143 -20.30 10.96 -7.42
C ALA A 143 -19.38 9.75 -7.57
N GLU A 144 -18.30 9.72 -6.83
CA GLU A 144 -17.32 8.63 -6.87
C GLU A 144 -17.02 8.13 -5.45
N GLY A 145 -16.87 6.82 -5.32
CA GLY A 145 -16.42 6.18 -4.10
C GLY A 145 -15.32 5.18 -4.39
N SER A 146 -14.40 5.00 -3.46
CA SER A 146 -13.34 4.01 -3.58
C SER A 146 -12.98 3.36 -2.25
N MET A 147 -12.56 2.11 -2.32
CA MET A 147 -11.93 1.37 -1.22
C MET A 147 -10.69 0.66 -1.72
N SER A 148 -9.68 0.59 -0.87
CA SER A 148 -8.47 -0.18 -1.14
C SER A 148 -8.03 -0.91 0.13
N PHE A 149 -7.73 -2.20 -0.04
CA PHE A 149 -7.29 -3.06 1.05
C PHE A 149 -6.01 -3.76 0.64
N ARG A 150 -5.05 -3.83 1.57
CA ARG A 150 -3.78 -4.49 1.34
C ARG A 150 -3.39 -5.31 2.55
N ARG A 151 -3.07 -6.59 2.34
CA ARG A 151 -2.41 -7.44 3.33
C ARG A 151 -1.02 -7.77 2.82
N ILE A 152 -0.01 -7.49 3.62
CA ILE A 152 1.37 -7.86 3.33
C ILE A 152 1.83 -8.76 4.47
N GLU A 153 2.18 -9.99 4.14
CA GLU A 153 2.86 -10.90 5.03
C GLU A 153 4.30 -11.07 4.56
N GLN A 154 5.25 -10.68 5.39
CA GLN A 154 6.67 -10.71 5.09
C GLN A 154 7.41 -11.58 6.08
N PHE A 155 8.25 -12.46 5.58
CA PHE A 155 9.28 -13.12 6.36
C PHE A 155 10.65 -12.62 5.90
N PHE A 156 11.36 -11.97 6.80
CA PHE A 156 12.73 -11.51 6.59
C PHE A 156 13.69 -12.39 7.36
N ALA A 157 14.75 -12.85 6.70
CA ALA A 157 15.87 -13.49 7.36
C ALA A 157 17.21 -12.94 6.84
N SER A 158 18.25 -13.02 7.67
CA SER A 158 19.59 -12.58 7.29
C SER A 158 20.67 -13.54 7.76
N SER A 159 21.82 -13.47 7.11
CA SER A 159 23.00 -14.28 7.45
C SER A 159 23.63 -13.93 8.80
N ILE A 160 23.25 -12.81 9.41
CA ILE A 160 23.64 -12.42 10.77
C ILE A 160 22.73 -13.01 11.86
N GLY A 161 21.66 -13.74 11.48
CA GLY A 161 20.77 -14.42 12.41
C GLY A 161 19.41 -13.75 12.63
N SER A 162 19.10 -12.65 11.95
CA SER A 162 17.74 -12.08 12.05
C SER A 162 16.70 -12.99 11.39
N ALA A 163 15.54 -13.12 12.03
CA ALA A 163 14.36 -13.83 11.53
C ALA A 163 13.11 -13.07 11.99
N ILE A 164 12.50 -12.31 11.10
CA ILE A 164 11.40 -11.40 11.43
C ILE A 164 10.19 -11.73 10.58
N HIS A 165 9.09 -12.05 11.24
CA HIS A 165 7.79 -12.25 10.60
C HIS A 165 6.92 -11.01 10.82
N GLN A 166 6.42 -10.41 9.73
CA GLN A 166 5.58 -9.22 9.79
C GLN A 166 4.29 -9.42 9.01
N VAL A 167 3.16 -9.03 9.61
CA VAL A 167 1.87 -8.95 8.93
C VAL A 167 1.36 -7.52 9.03
N LYS A 168 1.09 -6.91 7.88
CA LYS A 168 0.51 -5.57 7.75
C LYS A 168 -0.83 -5.67 7.06
N VAL A 169 -1.89 -5.23 7.74
CA VAL A 169 -3.22 -5.05 7.17
C VAL A 169 -3.49 -3.57 7.08
N GLN A 170 -3.78 -3.10 5.88
CA GLN A 170 -4.10 -1.72 5.58
C GLN A 170 -5.48 -1.66 4.94
N SER A 171 -6.29 -0.73 5.41
CA SER A 171 -7.57 -0.39 4.83
C SER A 171 -7.63 1.08 4.50
N GLY A 172 -8.38 1.42 3.47
CA GLY A 172 -8.66 2.81 3.13
C GLY A 172 -9.93 2.93 2.31
N ALA A 173 -10.57 4.08 2.46
CA ALA A 173 -11.77 4.41 1.69
C ALA A 173 -11.95 5.92 1.58
N GLY A 174 -12.79 6.33 0.64
CA GLY A 174 -13.18 7.71 0.50
C GLY A 174 -14.24 7.92 -0.57
N ILE A 175 -14.82 9.11 -0.53
CA ILE A 175 -15.84 9.57 -1.48
C ILE A 175 -15.47 10.95 -2.04
N VAL A 176 -15.90 11.21 -3.27
CA VAL A 176 -15.67 12.48 -3.97
C VAL A 176 -16.97 12.91 -4.67
N ALA A 177 -17.39 14.12 -4.40
CA ALA A 177 -18.45 14.78 -5.15
C ALA A 177 -17.87 15.85 -6.08
N THR A 178 -18.30 15.86 -7.34
CA THR A 178 -17.90 16.86 -8.34
C THR A 178 -19.14 17.57 -8.86
N SER A 179 -19.09 18.89 -8.90
CA SER A 179 -20.13 19.77 -9.46
C SER A 179 -19.56 20.60 -10.60
N PHE A 180 -20.35 20.75 -11.68
CA PHE A 180 -20.03 21.59 -12.84
C PHE A 180 -21.02 22.75 -12.93
N LYS A 181 -20.52 23.98 -13.15
CA LYS A 181 -21.34 25.16 -13.41
C LYS A 181 -20.70 25.96 -14.57
N GLY A 182 -21.23 25.76 -15.76
CA GLY A 182 -20.61 26.30 -16.97
C GLY A 182 -19.22 25.70 -17.22
N LYS A 183 -18.16 26.51 -17.15
CA LYS A 183 -16.77 26.08 -17.30
C LYS A 183 -16.08 25.78 -15.96
N GLU A 184 -16.75 26.07 -14.87
CA GLU A 184 -16.19 25.88 -13.52
C GLU A 184 -16.44 24.47 -13.01
N ILE A 185 -15.42 23.88 -12.42
CA ILE A 185 -15.46 22.53 -11.82
C ILE A 185 -15.07 22.65 -10.35
N GLN A 186 -15.95 22.21 -9.46
CA GLN A 186 -15.68 22.14 -8.03
C GLN A 186 -15.75 20.72 -7.51
N LYS A 187 -14.82 20.38 -6.61
CA LYS A 187 -14.74 19.04 -6.00
C LYS A 187 -14.62 19.13 -4.49
N ARG A 188 -15.29 18.22 -3.81
CA ARG A 188 -15.07 17.94 -2.39
C ARG A 188 -14.90 16.44 -2.17
N SER A 189 -14.05 16.09 -1.26
CA SER A 189 -13.79 14.70 -0.89
C SER A 189 -13.84 14.51 0.62
N TYR A 190 -14.04 13.28 1.03
CA TYR A 190 -14.04 12.86 2.42
C TYR A 190 -13.41 11.44 2.52
N PRO A 191 -12.63 11.14 3.58
CA PRO A 191 -12.40 11.95 4.80
C PRO A 191 -11.35 13.06 4.66
N ASN A 192 -10.61 13.13 3.58
CA ASN A 192 -9.63 14.20 3.37
C ASN A 192 -9.67 14.76 1.93
N SER A 193 -8.82 15.75 1.64
CA SER A 193 -8.75 16.42 0.34
C SER A 193 -8.19 15.59 -0.81
N PHE A 194 -7.65 14.40 -0.55
CA PHE A 194 -7.08 13.49 -1.56
C PHE A 194 -8.02 12.33 -1.93
N GLY A 195 -9.30 12.43 -1.59
CA GLY A 195 -10.31 11.46 -1.99
C GLY A 195 -10.39 10.20 -1.13
N GLY A 196 -9.61 10.11 -0.05
CA GLY A 196 -9.65 8.96 0.84
C GLY A 196 -8.56 9.00 1.91
N GLN A 197 -8.71 8.17 2.92
CA GLN A 197 -7.74 7.98 4.00
C GLN A 197 -7.39 6.50 4.11
N HIS A 198 -6.09 6.21 4.24
CA HIS A 198 -5.55 4.86 4.39
C HIS A 198 -4.75 4.77 5.68
N MET A 199 -4.95 3.70 6.44
CA MET A 199 -4.23 3.44 7.69
C MET A 199 -3.91 1.95 7.83
N LEU A 200 -2.94 1.63 8.67
CA LEU A 200 -2.70 0.26 9.14
C LEU A 200 -3.81 -0.11 10.14
N SER A 201 -4.92 -0.58 9.63
CA SER A 201 -6.14 -0.95 10.36
C SER A 201 -6.93 -1.96 9.53
N GLY A 202 -7.93 -2.59 10.12
CA GLY A 202 -8.89 -3.45 9.42
C GLY A 202 -10.08 -2.69 8.85
N TYR A 203 -11.14 -3.44 8.52
CA TYR A 203 -12.36 -2.86 7.93
C TYR A 203 -13.12 -1.93 8.89
N GLU A 204 -12.88 -2.04 10.20
CA GLU A 204 -13.42 -1.11 11.20
C GLU A 204 -13.09 0.35 10.91
N LEU A 205 -11.97 0.65 10.23
CA LEU A 205 -11.63 1.99 9.77
C LEU A 205 -12.68 2.52 8.77
N VAL A 206 -13.06 1.68 7.81
CA VAL A 206 -14.06 2.06 6.79
C VAL A 206 -15.43 2.28 7.42
N GLU A 207 -15.82 1.42 8.37
CA GLU A 207 -17.07 1.57 9.11
C GLU A 207 -17.09 2.87 9.92
N ALA A 208 -15.98 3.20 10.60
CA ALA A 208 -15.85 4.43 11.38
C ALA A 208 -15.89 5.71 10.55
N MET A 209 -15.59 5.64 9.26
CA MET A 209 -15.70 6.78 8.35
C MET A 209 -17.16 7.19 8.10
N ASP A 210 -18.12 6.29 8.24
CA ASP A 210 -19.53 6.56 7.91
C ASP A 210 -19.70 7.32 6.58
N LEU A 211 -19.20 6.70 5.50
CA LEU A 211 -19.21 7.33 4.17
C LEU A 211 -20.61 7.75 3.72
N PRO A 212 -21.69 6.92 3.90
CA PRO A 212 -23.04 7.33 3.55
C PRO A 212 -23.57 8.51 4.38
N GLY A 213 -23.27 8.56 5.69
CA GLY A 213 -23.69 9.66 6.57
C GLY A 213 -23.01 10.98 6.23
N ASN A 214 -21.77 10.96 5.75
CA ASN A 214 -21.01 12.15 5.33
C ASN A 214 -21.26 12.55 3.86
N ALA A 215 -21.83 11.69 3.05
CA ALA A 215 -22.02 11.90 1.61
C ALA A 215 -22.86 13.15 1.27
N PRO A 216 -24.01 13.44 1.92
CA PRO A 216 -24.79 14.65 1.65
C PRO A 216 -23.97 15.93 1.88
N ARG A 217 -23.28 16.03 3.02
CA ARG A 217 -22.45 17.19 3.37
C ARG A 217 -21.34 17.44 2.33
N VAL A 218 -20.64 16.39 1.92
CA VAL A 218 -19.57 16.48 0.89
C VAL A 218 -20.13 16.98 -0.44
N ALA A 219 -21.30 16.50 -0.81
CA ALA A 219 -22.00 16.90 -2.03
C ALA A 219 -22.47 18.36 -1.98
N GLU A 220 -23.07 18.78 -0.86
CA GLU A 220 -23.52 20.17 -0.62
C GLU A 220 -22.33 21.14 -0.64
N GLU A 221 -21.22 20.80 0.02
CA GLU A 221 -20.00 21.60 0.01
C GLU A 221 -19.42 21.74 -1.41
N ALA A 222 -19.41 20.68 -2.22
CA ALA A 222 -18.94 20.75 -3.60
C ALA A 222 -19.77 21.73 -4.45
N VAL A 223 -21.08 21.75 -4.26
CA VAL A 223 -21.99 22.68 -4.95
C VAL A 223 -21.82 24.10 -4.41
N ALA A 224 -21.69 24.28 -3.10
CA ALA A 224 -21.56 25.58 -2.45
C ALA A 224 -20.27 26.32 -2.88
N LEU A 225 -19.22 25.60 -3.23
CA LEU A 225 -17.96 26.20 -3.73
C LEU A 225 -18.13 27.08 -4.95
N HIS A 226 -19.16 26.87 -5.79
CA HIS A 226 -19.47 27.77 -6.93
C HIS A 226 -19.96 29.16 -6.51
N SER A 227 -20.27 29.34 -5.24
CA SER A 227 -20.71 30.63 -4.67
C SER A 227 -19.72 31.14 -3.62
N ALA A 228 -18.57 30.47 -3.49
CA ALA A 228 -17.53 30.91 -2.57
C ALA A 228 -16.94 32.25 -3.02
N ILE A 229 -16.61 33.10 -2.05
CA ILE A 229 -15.92 34.37 -2.31
C ILE A 229 -14.51 34.08 -2.84
N GLN A 230 -14.04 34.95 -3.73
CA GLN A 230 -12.65 34.91 -4.21
C GLN A 230 -11.69 35.05 -3.03
N CYS A 231 -10.66 34.19 -3.01
CA CYS A 231 -9.60 34.28 -2.01
C CYS A 231 -8.95 35.69 -2.09
N PRO A 232 -8.81 36.42 -0.95
CA PRO A 232 -8.19 37.75 -0.96
C PRO A 232 -6.72 37.66 -1.34
N GLU A 233 -6.21 38.65 -2.07
CA GLU A 233 -4.79 38.78 -2.39
C GLU A 233 -4.03 39.30 -1.16
N GLY A 234 -2.78 38.87 -1.01
CA GLY A 234 -1.86 39.37 0.03
C GLY A 234 -1.33 38.25 0.92
N ILE A 235 -0.58 38.66 1.95
CA ILE A 235 0.02 37.76 2.94
C ILE A 235 -1.04 37.43 3.98
N GLN A 236 -1.32 36.14 4.16
CA GLN A 236 -2.28 35.62 5.11
C GLN A 236 -1.63 34.60 6.04
N THR A 237 -2.10 34.52 7.28
CA THR A 237 -1.73 33.44 8.20
C THR A 237 -2.59 32.22 7.86
N ILE A 238 -1.95 31.10 7.56
CA ILE A 238 -2.63 29.83 7.19
C ILE A 238 -2.31 28.79 8.25
N ILE A 239 -3.34 28.07 8.69
CA ILE A 239 -3.21 26.86 9.51
C ILE A 239 -3.52 25.68 8.61
N LEU A 240 -2.53 24.83 8.34
CA LEU A 240 -2.66 23.65 7.50
C LEU A 240 -2.78 22.39 8.35
N GLY A 241 -3.70 21.52 8.02
CA GLY A 241 -3.77 20.18 8.56
C GLY A 241 -2.72 19.27 7.91
N SER A 242 -2.44 18.11 8.53
CA SER A 242 -1.42 17.17 8.03
C SER A 242 -1.69 16.70 6.59
N ALA A 243 -2.96 16.57 6.19
CA ALA A 243 -3.35 16.16 4.85
C ALA A 243 -3.02 17.18 3.74
N GLN A 244 -2.70 18.43 4.10
CA GLN A 244 -2.28 19.47 3.16
C GLN A 244 -0.76 19.66 3.12
N LEU A 245 -0.02 18.95 3.98
CA LEU A 245 1.44 19.05 4.10
C LEU A 245 2.19 17.86 3.50
N GLY A 246 1.46 16.79 3.06
CA GLY A 246 2.01 15.55 2.51
C GLY A 246 2.26 15.58 1.00
#